data_30a9f4e71dc63e8e7cb6f049b8110ac6
#
_entry.id   30a9f4e71dc63e8e7cb6f049b8110ac6
#
_cell.length_a   1.000
_cell.length_b   1.000
_cell.length_c   1.000
_cell.angle_alpha   90.00
_cell.angle_beta   90.00
_cell.angle_gamma   90.00
#
_symmetry.space_group_name_H-M   'P 1'
#
loop_
_entity.id
_entity.type
_entity.pdbx_description
1 polymer ?
#
loop_
_entity_poly.entity_id
_entity_poly.type
_entity_poly.pdbx_seq_one_letter_code
_entity_poly.pdbx_strand_id
1 'polypeptide(L)'
;MGNGVEQHFRKEEYSFLKQVEEWVEEVRLQYAPVLTNYLDPRQQFIVEAIVGQFDDVRYFFDGGYIDAERKRCMICPEYYEPTSEDFENALFHIQYPKKFATLGHGKILGSLMSLGFDRSLIGDIISNGEDWQLFCAQNMKEYIRQQLEKIGKVAVRLEEVDYTKLIVPVDHWTAVQTVVSSLRLDTVIASVFNVSRQRSKEMIESGKVKVNWTEENRPDFMLEILDIVSIRGYGRLQIQKIEGHTKKDKIKVELGLLEKNKK
;
A
#
# COMPACT_ATOMS: atom_id res chain seq x y z
N MET A 1 8.36 -0.82 29.41
CA MET A 1 9.52 -1.55 28.87
C MET A 1 9.67 -1.19 27.38
N GLY A 2 10.09 0.04 27.04
CA GLY A 2 9.94 0.60 25.70
C GLY A 2 11.21 1.15 25.05
N ASN A 3 12.43 0.76 25.41
CA ASN A 3 13.62 1.47 24.95
C ASN A 3 14.45 0.78 23.83
N GLY A 4 14.03 -0.35 23.28
CA GLY A 4 14.83 -1.06 22.28
C GLY A 4 14.29 -1.01 20.86
N VAL A 5 13.00 -0.98 20.69
CA VAL A 5 12.34 -1.13 19.37
C VAL A 5 12.15 0.22 18.69
N GLU A 6 11.85 1.28 19.43
CA GLU A 6 11.67 2.64 18.90
C GLU A 6 12.88 3.17 18.09
N GLN A 7 14.10 2.71 18.42
CA GLN A 7 15.33 3.13 17.73
C GLN A 7 15.39 2.68 16.25
N HIS A 8 14.58 1.69 15.86
CA HIS A 8 14.53 1.16 14.51
C HIS A 8 13.44 1.80 13.64
N PHE A 9 12.64 2.69 14.23
CA PHE A 9 11.54 3.34 13.55
C PHE A 9 11.76 4.84 13.40
N ARG A 10 11.09 5.44 12.44
CA ARG A 10 11.18 6.88 12.17
C ARG A 10 10.32 7.65 13.17
N LYS A 11 10.68 8.88 13.47
CA LYS A 11 9.93 9.73 14.41
C LYS A 11 8.48 9.93 14.02
N GLU A 12 8.21 10.00 12.72
CA GLU A 12 6.87 10.14 12.14
C GLU A 12 5.98 8.91 12.40
N GLU A 13 6.59 7.77 12.70
CA GLU A 13 5.90 6.51 12.98
C GLU A 13 5.57 6.33 14.47
N TYR A 14 6.11 7.15 15.36
CA TYR A 14 5.95 6.98 16.81
C TYR A 14 4.49 7.06 17.29
N SER A 15 3.66 7.87 16.65
CA SER A 15 2.23 7.91 16.98
C SER A 15 1.53 6.59 16.66
N PHE A 16 1.92 5.94 15.56
CA PHE A 16 1.37 4.65 15.18
C PHE A 16 1.93 3.50 16.03
N LEU A 17 3.21 3.56 16.41
CA LEU A 17 3.82 2.63 17.36
C LEU A 17 3.01 2.61 18.67
N LYS A 18 2.77 3.80 19.24
CA LYS A 18 1.99 3.94 20.46
C LYS A 18 0.57 3.41 20.32
N GLN A 19 -0.07 3.65 19.18
CA GLN A 19 -1.40 3.10 18.90
C GLN A 19 -1.40 1.56 18.89
N VAL A 20 -0.36 0.93 18.32
CA VAL A 20 -0.23 -0.54 18.34
C VAL A 20 -0.05 -1.06 19.77
N GLU A 21 0.76 -0.38 20.59
CA GLU A 21 0.91 -0.73 22.00
C GLU A 21 -0.43 -0.62 22.75
N GLU A 22 -1.22 0.43 22.49
CA GLU A 22 -2.55 0.61 23.06
C GLU A 22 -3.50 -0.53 22.64
N TRP A 23 -3.48 -0.99 21.40
CA TRP A 23 -4.26 -2.16 20.96
C TRP A 23 -3.84 -3.45 21.67
N VAL A 24 -2.53 -3.67 21.86
CA VAL A 24 -2.04 -4.83 22.60
C VAL A 24 -2.51 -4.79 24.04
N GLU A 25 -2.41 -3.65 24.72
CA GLU A 25 -2.92 -3.48 26.09
C GLU A 25 -4.42 -3.69 26.18
N GLU A 26 -5.20 -3.19 25.20
CA GLU A 26 -6.65 -3.40 25.13
C GLU A 26 -6.99 -4.88 25.04
N VAL A 27 -6.34 -5.63 24.11
CA VAL A 27 -6.53 -7.07 23.99
C VAL A 27 -6.23 -7.81 25.29
N ARG A 28 -5.16 -7.44 25.97
CA ARG A 28 -4.76 -8.08 27.26
C ARG A 28 -5.69 -7.76 28.41
N LEU A 29 -6.19 -6.53 28.48
CA LEU A 29 -7.11 -6.09 29.53
C LEU A 29 -8.52 -6.60 29.36
N GLN A 30 -9.03 -6.58 28.10
CA GLN A 30 -10.40 -6.99 27.82
C GLN A 30 -10.50 -8.48 27.50
N TYR A 31 -9.38 -9.14 27.22
CA TYR A 31 -9.31 -10.54 26.79
C TYR A 31 -10.18 -10.82 25.55
N ALA A 32 -10.23 -9.83 24.66
CA ALA A 32 -11.06 -9.81 23.45
C ALA A 32 -10.23 -9.33 22.24
N PRO A 33 -10.59 -9.78 21.01
CA PRO A 33 -9.88 -9.34 19.80
C PRO A 33 -10.15 -7.86 19.50
N VAL A 34 -9.13 -7.20 18.92
CA VAL A 34 -9.21 -5.85 18.35
C VAL A 34 -8.97 -5.93 16.86
N LEU A 35 -9.92 -5.46 16.05
CA LEU A 35 -9.80 -5.37 14.61
C LEU A 35 -9.44 -3.95 14.18
N THR A 36 -8.29 -3.81 13.51
CA THR A 36 -7.82 -2.51 13.02
C THR A 36 -8.57 -2.09 11.73
N ASN A 37 -8.41 -0.84 11.33
CA ASN A 37 -8.67 -0.43 9.96
C ASN A 37 -7.62 -1.02 9.00
N TYR A 38 -7.74 -0.73 7.68
CA TYR A 38 -6.75 -1.16 6.69
C TYR A 38 -5.40 -0.48 6.93
N LEU A 39 -4.39 -1.30 7.11
CA LEU A 39 -3.00 -0.93 7.27
C LEU A 39 -2.26 -1.05 5.94
N ASP A 40 -1.37 -0.10 5.65
CA ASP A 40 -0.42 -0.27 4.57
C ASP A 40 0.71 -1.25 4.97
N PRO A 41 1.51 -1.77 4.03
CA PRO A 41 2.55 -2.76 4.35
C PRO A 41 3.59 -2.29 5.37
N ARG A 42 3.87 -0.98 5.44
CA ARG A 42 4.77 -0.46 6.48
C ARG A 42 4.13 -0.52 7.86
N GLN A 43 2.85 -0.18 7.95
CA GLN A 43 2.08 -0.30 9.18
C GLN A 43 1.93 -1.77 9.62
N GLN A 44 1.72 -2.69 8.66
CA GLN A 44 1.70 -4.14 8.93
C GLN A 44 3.02 -4.61 9.55
N PHE A 45 4.15 -4.21 8.96
CA PHE A 45 5.47 -4.51 9.51
C PHE A 45 5.66 -3.98 10.94
N ILE A 46 5.16 -2.78 11.25
CA ILE A 46 5.22 -2.21 12.61
C ILE A 46 4.40 -3.06 13.58
N VAL A 47 3.19 -3.46 13.19
CA VAL A 47 2.34 -4.35 14.02
C VAL A 47 3.06 -5.67 14.30
N GLU A 48 3.63 -6.31 13.27
CA GLU A 48 4.41 -7.55 13.42
C GLU A 48 5.56 -7.39 14.40
N ALA A 49 6.32 -6.29 14.27
CA ALA A 49 7.49 -6.03 15.11
C ALA A 49 7.14 -5.78 16.58
N ILE A 50 5.98 -5.19 16.86
CA ILE A 50 5.54 -4.88 18.22
C ILE A 50 4.80 -6.05 18.84
N VAL A 51 3.76 -6.55 18.16
CA VAL A 51 2.91 -7.64 18.70
C VAL A 51 3.72 -8.92 18.85
N GLY A 52 4.67 -9.19 17.93
CA GLY A 52 5.55 -10.36 18.01
C GLY A 52 6.48 -10.41 19.25
N GLN A 53 6.50 -9.36 20.09
CA GLN A 53 7.24 -9.37 21.37
C GLN A 53 6.42 -9.94 22.55
N PHE A 54 5.14 -10.19 22.32
CA PHE A 54 4.22 -10.68 23.36
C PHE A 54 3.84 -12.13 23.07
N ASP A 55 4.05 -13.03 24.01
CA ASP A 55 3.72 -14.44 23.86
C ASP A 55 2.22 -14.74 24.05
N ASP A 56 1.50 -13.83 24.72
CA ASP A 56 0.08 -13.94 25.08
C ASP A 56 -0.88 -13.27 24.09
N VAL A 57 -0.34 -12.66 23.02
CA VAL A 57 -1.09 -11.94 21.99
C VAL A 57 -0.65 -12.42 20.60
N ARG A 58 -1.62 -12.63 19.73
CA ARG A 58 -1.38 -13.03 18.32
C ARG A 58 -1.90 -11.94 17.38
N TYR A 59 -1.44 -11.96 16.14
CA TYR A 59 -1.94 -11.11 15.07
C TYR A 59 -2.18 -11.90 13.79
N PHE A 60 -3.18 -11.49 13.03
CA PHE A 60 -3.53 -12.06 11.73
C PHE A 60 -3.88 -10.93 10.77
N PHE A 61 -3.54 -11.09 9.50
CA PHE A 61 -3.82 -10.09 8.48
C PHE A 61 -4.72 -10.67 7.39
N ASP A 62 -5.74 -9.89 7.00
CA ASP A 62 -6.59 -10.20 5.87
C ASP A 62 -6.98 -8.91 5.14
N GLY A 63 -6.89 -8.90 3.81
CA GLY A 63 -7.30 -7.80 2.93
C GLY A 63 -8.37 -8.19 1.93
N GLY A 64 -8.96 -9.40 2.13
CA GLY A 64 -10.00 -9.96 1.27
C GLY A 64 -9.47 -10.83 0.13
N TYR A 65 -8.16 -10.87 -0.13
CA TYR A 65 -7.53 -11.78 -1.08
C TYR A 65 -6.04 -11.95 -0.76
N ILE A 66 -5.42 -13.01 -1.31
CA ILE A 66 -4.06 -13.46 -0.95
C ILE A 66 -3.00 -12.35 -1.09
N ASP A 67 -3.00 -11.65 -2.23
CA ASP A 67 -1.96 -10.67 -2.58
C ASP A 67 -2.35 -9.23 -2.20
N ALA A 68 -3.28 -9.08 -1.26
CA ALA A 68 -3.71 -7.75 -0.83
C ALA A 68 -2.54 -6.94 -0.26
N GLU A 69 -2.36 -5.73 -0.78
CA GLU A 69 -1.36 -4.77 -0.29
C GLU A 69 -1.82 -4.17 1.04
N ARG A 70 -3.08 -3.75 1.10
CA ARG A 70 -3.67 -3.20 2.32
C ARG A 70 -4.49 -4.27 3.03
N LYS A 71 -4.19 -4.48 4.31
CA LYS A 71 -4.83 -5.52 5.12
C LYS A 71 -5.33 -4.94 6.43
N ARG A 72 -6.44 -5.47 6.91
CA ARG A 72 -6.84 -5.28 8.30
C ARG A 72 -6.07 -6.26 9.17
N CYS A 73 -5.78 -5.87 10.39
CA CYS A 73 -5.13 -6.72 11.37
C CYS A 73 -6.11 -7.07 12.48
N MET A 74 -6.21 -8.35 12.78
CA MET A 74 -6.85 -8.85 14.00
C MET A 74 -5.75 -9.09 15.03
N ILE A 75 -5.72 -8.28 16.09
CA ILE A 75 -4.86 -8.49 17.26
C ILE A 75 -5.73 -9.16 18.31
N CYS A 76 -5.32 -10.32 18.81
CA CYS A 76 -6.20 -11.16 19.62
C CYS A 76 -5.45 -11.96 20.68
N PRO A 77 -6.14 -12.45 21.75
CA PRO A 77 -5.56 -13.37 22.70
C PRO A 77 -5.16 -14.69 22.04
N GLU A 78 -4.23 -15.42 22.63
CA GLU A 78 -3.66 -16.68 22.09
C GLU A 78 -4.71 -17.72 21.69
N TYR A 79 -5.83 -17.80 22.42
CA TYR A 79 -6.91 -18.78 22.18
C TYR A 79 -7.77 -18.47 20.95
N TYR A 80 -7.75 -17.23 20.43
CA TYR A 80 -8.64 -16.80 19.36
C TYR A 80 -8.04 -17.12 17.99
N GLU A 81 -8.83 -17.77 17.13
CA GLU A 81 -8.47 -18.04 15.74
C GLU A 81 -9.51 -17.39 14.81
N PRO A 82 -9.15 -16.27 14.15
CA PRO A 82 -10.09 -15.56 13.30
C PRO A 82 -10.36 -16.32 12.00
N THR A 83 -11.59 -16.19 11.53
CA THR A 83 -12.02 -16.54 10.17
C THR A 83 -11.94 -15.33 9.25
N SER A 84 -12.04 -15.51 7.94
CA SER A 84 -12.05 -14.38 6.99
C SER A 84 -13.23 -13.41 7.22
N GLU A 85 -14.35 -13.90 7.78
CA GLU A 85 -15.53 -13.08 8.07
C GLU A 85 -15.27 -12.09 9.21
N ASP A 86 -14.42 -12.48 10.18
CA ASP A 86 -14.07 -11.64 11.33
C ASP A 86 -13.28 -10.37 10.93
N PHE A 87 -12.67 -10.35 9.74
CA PHE A 87 -12.00 -9.17 9.23
C PHE A 87 -12.92 -8.13 8.62
N GLU A 88 -14.22 -8.41 8.53
CA GLU A 88 -15.25 -7.46 8.10
C GLU A 88 -14.85 -6.67 6.84
N ASN A 89 -14.36 -7.36 5.83
CA ASN A 89 -14.05 -6.78 4.53
C ASN A 89 -15.31 -6.84 3.64
N ALA A 90 -15.65 -5.75 2.97
CA ALA A 90 -16.69 -5.71 1.93
C ALA A 90 -16.04 -5.53 0.55
N LEU A 91 -16.61 -6.19 -0.47
CA LEU A 91 -16.14 -6.13 -1.85
C LEU A 91 -17.21 -5.53 -2.75
N PHE A 92 -16.85 -4.49 -3.49
CA PHE A 92 -17.69 -3.88 -4.51
C PHE A 92 -17.13 -4.05 -5.91
N HIS A 93 -17.99 -4.36 -6.85
CA HIS A 93 -17.75 -4.18 -8.28
C HIS A 93 -18.21 -2.77 -8.69
N ILE A 94 -17.35 -2.05 -9.45
CA ILE A 94 -17.62 -0.70 -9.94
C ILE A 94 -18.23 -0.78 -11.33
N GLN A 95 -19.55 -0.62 -11.41
CA GLN A 95 -20.27 -0.57 -12.69
C GLN A 95 -20.14 0.80 -13.32
N TYR A 96 -19.73 0.85 -14.59
CA TYR A 96 -19.60 2.09 -15.37
C TYR A 96 -19.75 1.82 -16.87
N PRO A 97 -20.03 2.84 -17.71
CA PRO A 97 -20.20 2.68 -19.16
C PRO A 97 -18.85 2.45 -19.87
N LYS A 98 -18.32 1.23 -19.79
CA LYS A 98 -17.00 0.82 -20.31
C LYS A 98 -16.74 1.21 -21.78
N LYS A 99 -17.79 1.24 -22.62
CA LYS A 99 -17.67 1.62 -24.04
C LYS A 99 -17.32 3.09 -24.26
N PHE A 100 -17.62 3.95 -23.29
CA PHE A 100 -17.52 5.41 -23.43
C PHE A 100 -16.56 6.04 -22.44
N ALA A 101 -16.10 5.29 -21.45
CA ALA A 101 -15.24 5.81 -20.40
C ALA A 101 -14.22 4.77 -19.93
N THR A 102 -13.09 5.27 -19.46
CA THR A 102 -12.07 4.47 -18.79
C THR A 102 -11.86 5.00 -17.38
N LEU A 103 -11.83 4.09 -16.42
CA LEU A 103 -11.45 4.39 -15.06
C LEU A 103 -9.94 4.21 -14.87
N GLY A 104 -9.46 4.58 -13.71
CA GLY A 104 -8.08 4.35 -13.30
C GLY A 104 -7.97 4.48 -11.79
N HIS A 105 -7.08 3.69 -11.19
CA HIS A 105 -6.88 3.62 -9.75
C HIS A 105 -6.82 5.00 -9.06
N GLY A 106 -6.00 5.92 -9.57
CA GLY A 106 -5.86 7.26 -8.98
C GLY A 106 -7.13 8.12 -9.06
N LYS A 107 -7.99 7.92 -10.08
CA LYS A 107 -9.27 8.63 -10.19
C LYS A 107 -10.30 8.07 -9.21
N ILE A 108 -10.33 6.73 -9.05
CA ILE A 108 -11.21 6.07 -8.09
C ILE A 108 -10.84 6.50 -6.68
N LEU A 109 -9.57 6.35 -6.30
CA LEU A 109 -9.07 6.75 -4.99
C LEU A 109 -9.30 8.26 -4.73
N GLY A 110 -8.99 9.12 -5.70
CA GLY A 110 -9.20 10.56 -5.57
C GLY A 110 -10.67 10.93 -5.36
N SER A 111 -11.61 10.23 -6.01
CA SER A 111 -13.04 10.44 -5.80
C SER A 111 -13.48 10.01 -4.40
N LEU A 112 -13.00 8.88 -3.91
CA LEU A 112 -13.25 8.44 -2.52
C LEU A 112 -12.73 9.45 -1.51
N MET A 113 -11.48 9.90 -1.67
CA MET A 113 -10.88 10.88 -0.76
C MET A 113 -11.62 12.23 -0.79
N SER A 114 -12.16 12.66 -1.95
CA SER A 114 -12.93 13.90 -2.07
C SER A 114 -14.28 13.85 -1.35
N LEU A 115 -14.79 12.66 -1.03
CA LEU A 115 -15.97 12.46 -0.21
C LEU A 115 -15.69 12.50 1.31
N GLY A 116 -14.44 12.73 1.70
CA GLY A 116 -14.03 12.84 3.09
C GLY A 116 -13.73 11.52 3.79
N PHE A 117 -13.62 10.41 3.04
CA PHE A 117 -13.24 9.13 3.63
C PHE A 117 -11.80 9.13 4.11
N ASP A 118 -11.57 8.54 5.27
CA ASP A 118 -10.22 8.19 5.71
C ASP A 118 -9.66 7.04 4.84
N ARG A 119 -8.40 7.15 4.44
CA ARG A 119 -7.74 6.14 3.62
C ARG A 119 -7.69 4.77 4.30
N SER A 120 -7.67 4.75 5.62
CA SER A 120 -7.65 3.52 6.42
C SER A 120 -8.95 2.71 6.35
N LEU A 121 -10.07 3.30 5.92
CA LEU A 121 -11.35 2.62 5.71
C LEU A 121 -11.44 1.92 4.35
N ILE A 122 -10.49 2.19 3.47
CA ILE A 122 -10.46 1.69 2.10
C ILE A 122 -9.29 0.71 1.95
N GLY A 123 -9.60 -0.50 1.52
CA GLY A 123 -8.63 -1.51 1.15
C GLY A 123 -8.03 -1.28 -0.23
N ASP A 124 -7.80 -2.35 -0.96
CA ASP A 124 -7.27 -2.28 -2.31
C ASP A 124 -8.34 -1.93 -3.33
N ILE A 125 -7.90 -1.24 -4.37
CA ILE A 125 -8.64 -0.98 -5.59
C ILE A 125 -7.95 -1.80 -6.67
N ILE A 126 -8.61 -2.83 -7.16
CA ILE A 126 -8.04 -3.81 -8.09
C ILE A 126 -8.71 -3.75 -9.46
N SER A 127 -7.98 -4.18 -10.49
CA SER A 127 -8.50 -4.25 -11.85
C SER A 127 -7.90 -5.43 -12.61
N ASN A 128 -8.68 -6.02 -13.51
CA ASN A 128 -8.20 -6.96 -14.51
C ASN A 128 -7.93 -6.29 -15.88
N GLY A 129 -7.89 -4.96 -15.92
CA GLY A 129 -7.73 -4.14 -17.11
C GLY A 129 -9.04 -3.54 -17.61
N GLU A 130 -10.17 -4.18 -17.40
CA GLU A 130 -11.51 -3.73 -17.81
C GLU A 130 -12.43 -3.46 -16.63
N ASP A 131 -12.47 -4.39 -15.69
CA ASP A 131 -13.27 -4.33 -14.50
C ASP A 131 -12.49 -3.72 -13.34
N TRP A 132 -13.23 -3.07 -12.45
CA TRP A 132 -12.69 -2.49 -11.22
C TRP A 132 -13.46 -2.99 -10.03
N GLN A 133 -12.72 -3.38 -9.00
CA GLN A 133 -13.28 -3.73 -7.70
C GLN A 133 -12.62 -2.91 -6.59
N LEU A 134 -13.34 -2.74 -5.50
CA LEU A 134 -12.96 -1.92 -4.35
C LEU A 134 -13.22 -2.70 -3.08
N PHE A 135 -12.22 -2.84 -2.24
CA PHE A 135 -12.37 -3.32 -0.87
C PHE A 135 -12.57 -2.15 0.10
N CYS A 136 -13.46 -2.33 1.07
CA CYS A 136 -13.66 -1.38 2.14
C CYS A 136 -14.09 -2.07 3.44
N ALA A 137 -14.01 -1.35 4.55
CA ALA A 137 -14.54 -1.83 5.83
C ALA A 137 -16.07 -2.03 5.76
N GLN A 138 -16.56 -3.15 6.27
CA GLN A 138 -17.96 -3.56 6.22
C GLN A 138 -18.92 -2.51 6.79
N ASN A 139 -18.54 -1.85 7.88
CA ASN A 139 -19.33 -0.80 8.51
C ASN A 139 -19.48 0.47 7.66
N MET A 140 -18.63 0.65 6.63
CA MET A 140 -18.68 1.79 5.72
C MET A 140 -19.36 1.50 4.39
N LYS A 141 -19.69 0.24 4.11
CA LYS A 141 -20.17 -0.19 2.79
C LYS A 141 -21.39 0.59 2.29
N GLU A 142 -22.40 0.77 3.14
CA GLU A 142 -23.63 1.45 2.74
C GLU A 142 -23.39 2.94 2.46
N TYR A 143 -22.57 3.58 3.27
CA TYR A 143 -22.24 4.97 3.08
C TYR A 143 -21.44 5.18 1.79
N ILE A 144 -20.41 4.35 1.52
CA ILE A 144 -19.62 4.40 0.28
C ILE A 144 -20.53 4.16 -0.93
N ARG A 145 -21.43 3.15 -0.86
CA ARG A 145 -22.35 2.81 -1.93
C ARG A 145 -23.28 3.97 -2.30
N GLN A 146 -23.75 4.71 -1.30
CA GLN A 146 -24.67 5.84 -1.50
C GLN A 146 -23.95 7.11 -1.99
N GLN A 147 -22.72 7.35 -1.54
CA GLN A 147 -22.00 8.60 -1.81
C GLN A 147 -21.18 8.57 -3.09
N LEU A 148 -20.67 7.40 -3.50
CA LEU A 148 -19.84 7.29 -4.70
C LEU A 148 -20.68 7.10 -5.96
N GLU A 149 -21.31 8.17 -6.42
CA GLU A 149 -22.11 8.19 -7.66
C GLU A 149 -21.28 8.50 -8.92
N LYS A 150 -20.10 9.10 -8.75
CA LYS A 150 -19.23 9.52 -9.86
C LYS A 150 -17.76 9.32 -9.54
N ILE A 151 -16.99 8.91 -10.54
CA ILE A 151 -15.53 8.90 -10.50
C ILE A 151 -15.03 9.89 -11.54
N GLY A 152 -14.59 11.06 -11.07
CA GLY A 152 -14.37 12.23 -11.93
C GLY A 152 -15.66 12.67 -12.63
N LYS A 153 -15.71 12.54 -13.96
CA LYS A 153 -16.91 12.87 -14.77
C LYS A 153 -17.78 11.66 -15.10
N VAL A 154 -17.35 10.45 -14.75
CA VAL A 154 -18.00 9.19 -15.12
C VAL A 154 -19.00 8.81 -14.03
N ALA A 155 -20.26 8.65 -14.38
CA ALA A 155 -21.26 8.10 -13.48
C ALA A 155 -20.96 6.61 -13.22
N VAL A 156 -21.03 6.20 -11.96
CA VAL A 156 -20.75 4.82 -11.53
C VAL A 156 -21.83 4.34 -10.57
N ARG A 157 -21.92 3.02 -10.43
CA ARG A 157 -22.74 2.35 -9.41
C ARG A 157 -21.90 1.27 -8.76
N LEU A 158 -21.90 1.21 -7.44
CA LEU A 158 -21.29 0.15 -6.67
C LEU A 158 -22.27 -1.00 -6.48
N GLU A 159 -21.87 -2.19 -6.89
CA GLU A 159 -22.58 -3.45 -6.64
C GLU A 159 -21.75 -4.27 -5.66
N GLU A 160 -22.32 -4.57 -4.48
CA GLU A 160 -21.71 -5.51 -3.55
C GLU A 160 -21.67 -6.90 -4.18
N VAL A 161 -20.53 -7.54 -4.15
CA VAL A 161 -20.33 -8.85 -4.78
C VAL A 161 -19.69 -9.83 -3.80
N ASP A 162 -20.02 -11.08 -3.96
CA ASP A 162 -19.40 -12.18 -3.24
C ASP A 162 -17.95 -12.41 -3.72
N TYR A 163 -17.08 -12.94 -2.85
CA TYR A 163 -15.69 -13.24 -3.15
C TYR A 163 -15.48 -14.24 -4.30
N THR A 164 -16.51 -15.03 -4.63
CA THR A 164 -16.48 -15.89 -5.83
C THR A 164 -16.41 -15.10 -7.14
N LYS A 165 -16.77 -13.81 -7.10
CA LYS A 165 -16.67 -12.87 -8.23
C LYS A 165 -15.41 -12.00 -8.17
N LEU A 166 -14.46 -12.33 -7.30
CA LEU A 166 -13.19 -11.61 -7.21
C LEU A 166 -12.47 -11.69 -8.55
N ILE A 167 -12.09 -10.52 -9.09
CA ILE A 167 -11.25 -10.45 -10.27
C ILE A 167 -9.80 -10.73 -9.90
N VAL A 168 -9.07 -11.38 -10.82
CA VAL A 168 -7.63 -11.54 -10.67
C VAL A 168 -6.97 -10.21 -11.04
N PRO A 169 -6.28 -9.53 -10.12
CA PRO A 169 -5.58 -8.31 -10.43
C PRO A 169 -4.52 -8.56 -11.50
N VAL A 170 -4.45 -7.68 -12.47
CA VAL A 170 -3.35 -7.67 -13.44
C VAL A 170 -2.37 -6.61 -13.01
N ASP A 171 -1.35 -7.02 -12.27
CA ASP A 171 -0.21 -6.17 -11.98
C ASP A 171 0.68 -6.09 -13.21
N HIS A 172 0.63 -4.96 -13.88
CA HIS A 172 1.45 -4.70 -15.06
C HIS A 172 2.86 -4.20 -14.70
N TRP A 173 3.55 -4.94 -13.82
CA TRP A 173 4.96 -4.70 -13.60
C TRP A 173 5.74 -5.06 -14.86
N THR A 174 6.32 -4.05 -15.49
CA THR A 174 7.20 -4.26 -16.63
C THR A 174 8.62 -4.44 -16.12
N ALA A 175 9.25 -5.57 -16.45
CA ALA A 175 10.65 -5.77 -16.13
C ALA A 175 11.52 -4.82 -16.97
N VAL A 176 12.35 -4.03 -16.31
CA VAL A 176 13.27 -3.08 -16.93
C VAL A 176 14.67 -3.32 -16.40
N GLN A 177 15.63 -3.49 -17.33
CA GLN A 177 17.04 -3.52 -16.97
C GLN A 177 17.66 -2.14 -17.15
N THR A 178 18.37 -1.67 -16.15
CA THR A 178 19.08 -0.39 -16.19
C THR A 178 20.47 -0.50 -15.56
N VAL A 179 21.28 0.51 -15.82
CA VAL A 179 22.63 0.59 -15.27
C VAL A 179 22.78 1.91 -14.52
N VAL A 180 23.03 1.82 -13.22
CA VAL A 180 23.15 2.98 -12.34
C VAL A 180 24.54 3.09 -11.74
N SER A 181 24.97 4.30 -11.40
CA SER A 181 26.26 4.52 -10.74
C SER A 181 26.24 4.16 -9.26
N SER A 182 25.06 4.12 -8.65
CA SER A 182 24.83 3.70 -7.26
C SER A 182 23.35 3.39 -7.05
N LEU A 183 23.01 2.69 -5.97
CA LEU A 183 21.62 2.42 -5.55
C LEU A 183 21.00 3.59 -4.77
N ARG A 184 21.59 4.77 -4.83
CA ARG A 184 21.01 5.98 -4.24
C ARG A 184 19.66 6.27 -4.89
N LEU A 185 18.70 6.69 -4.07
CA LEU A 185 17.32 6.99 -4.49
C LEU A 185 17.28 8.00 -5.64
N ASP A 186 18.06 9.10 -5.54
CA ASP A 186 18.16 10.13 -6.60
C ASP A 186 18.70 9.57 -7.92
N THR A 187 19.65 8.66 -7.85
CA THR A 187 20.29 8.05 -9.02
C THR A 187 19.38 7.06 -9.73
N VAL A 188 18.70 6.21 -8.96
CA VAL A 188 17.79 5.20 -9.51
C VAL A 188 16.57 5.88 -10.16
N ILE A 189 15.94 6.85 -9.48
CA ILE A 189 14.82 7.62 -10.04
C ILE A 189 15.22 8.32 -11.33
N ALA A 190 16.38 9.01 -11.34
CA ALA A 190 16.86 9.72 -12.52
C ALA A 190 17.07 8.78 -13.72
N SER A 191 17.63 7.59 -13.48
CA SER A 191 17.89 6.59 -14.52
C SER A 191 16.60 5.99 -15.07
N VAL A 192 15.69 5.56 -14.18
CA VAL A 192 14.47 4.82 -14.57
C VAL A 192 13.45 5.72 -15.28
N PHE A 193 13.25 6.93 -14.77
CA PHE A 193 12.25 7.84 -15.34
C PHE A 193 12.83 8.85 -16.33
N ASN A 194 14.11 8.68 -16.70
CA ASN A 194 14.80 9.54 -17.65
C ASN A 194 14.66 11.04 -17.32
N VAL A 195 14.89 11.38 -16.06
CA VAL A 195 14.91 12.77 -15.57
C VAL A 195 16.31 13.17 -15.10
N SER A 196 16.59 14.48 -15.01
CA SER A 196 17.86 14.92 -14.45
C SER A 196 17.98 14.57 -12.97
N ARG A 197 19.21 14.36 -12.47
CA ARG A 197 19.46 14.14 -11.03
C ARG A 197 18.95 15.30 -10.18
N GLN A 198 19.04 16.54 -10.68
CA GLN A 198 18.50 17.69 -9.99
C GLN A 198 16.97 17.58 -9.85
N ARG A 199 16.27 17.19 -10.92
CA ARG A 199 14.82 16.98 -10.89
C ARG A 199 14.41 15.86 -9.94
N SER A 200 15.18 14.78 -9.93
CA SER A 200 14.99 13.67 -8.99
C SER A 200 15.10 14.13 -7.52
N LYS A 201 16.14 14.92 -7.20
CA LYS A 201 16.30 15.50 -5.86
C LYS A 201 15.13 16.39 -5.46
N GLU A 202 14.68 17.29 -6.35
CA GLU A 202 13.53 18.15 -6.10
C GLU A 202 12.25 17.35 -5.80
N MET A 203 12.03 16.22 -6.51
CA MET A 203 10.89 15.35 -6.25
C MET A 203 10.97 14.70 -4.86
N ILE A 204 12.16 14.23 -4.48
CA ILE A 204 12.40 13.60 -3.18
C ILE A 204 12.21 14.64 -2.06
N GLU A 205 12.89 15.75 -2.11
CA GLU A 205 12.86 16.81 -1.10
C GLU A 205 11.49 17.49 -0.97
N SER A 206 10.64 17.42 -2.00
CA SER A 206 9.28 17.97 -1.98
C SER A 206 8.21 16.97 -1.49
N GLY A 207 8.60 15.83 -0.89
CA GLY A 207 7.66 14.85 -0.33
C GLY A 207 6.83 14.09 -1.38
N LYS A 208 7.32 14.01 -2.64
CA LYS A 208 6.64 13.28 -3.72
C LYS A 208 7.05 11.83 -3.84
N VAL A 209 8.02 11.41 -3.05
CA VAL A 209 8.61 10.07 -3.10
C VAL A 209 8.40 9.36 -1.79
N LYS A 210 7.94 8.11 -1.88
CA LYS A 210 7.85 7.19 -0.76
C LYS A 210 8.69 5.95 -1.06
N VAL A 211 9.41 5.48 -0.06
CA VAL A 211 10.08 4.19 -0.07
C VAL A 211 9.37 3.30 0.94
N ASN A 212 8.92 2.13 0.49
CA ASN A 212 8.15 1.20 1.31
C ASN A 212 7.03 1.93 2.10
N TRP A 213 6.22 2.69 1.37
CA TRP A 213 5.05 3.48 1.83
C TRP A 213 5.36 4.65 2.77
N THR A 214 6.61 4.79 3.23
CA THR A 214 7.05 5.91 4.07
C THR A 214 7.65 7.03 3.21
N GLU A 215 7.29 8.28 3.49
CA GLU A 215 7.88 9.44 2.81
C GLU A 215 9.39 9.49 3.07
N GLU A 216 10.17 9.62 1.98
CA GLU A 216 11.61 9.71 2.06
C GLU A 216 12.07 10.99 1.36
N ASN A 217 12.75 11.87 2.12
CA ASN A 217 13.25 13.18 1.66
C ASN A 217 14.77 13.24 1.53
N ARG A 218 15.47 12.15 1.76
CA ARG A 218 16.93 12.07 1.57
C ARG A 218 17.26 11.55 0.17
N PRO A 219 17.82 12.38 -0.73
CA PRO A 219 18.21 11.94 -2.07
C PRO A 219 19.25 10.84 -2.08
N ASP A 220 20.06 10.76 -1.02
CA ASP A 220 21.13 9.79 -0.86
C ASP A 220 20.70 8.50 -0.14
N PHE A 221 19.42 8.33 0.16
CA PHE A 221 18.90 7.07 0.70
C PHE A 221 19.30 5.90 -0.19
N MET A 222 19.88 4.86 0.41
CA MET A 222 20.30 3.65 -0.32
C MET A 222 19.16 2.67 -0.42
N LEU A 223 18.86 2.26 -1.64
CA LEU A 223 17.83 1.26 -1.94
C LEU A 223 18.42 -0.14 -1.85
N GLU A 224 17.59 -1.08 -1.42
CA GLU A 224 17.89 -2.50 -1.30
C GLU A 224 16.96 -3.34 -2.20
N ILE A 225 17.27 -4.63 -2.33
CA ILE A 225 16.44 -5.58 -3.07
C ILE A 225 15.07 -5.65 -2.39
N LEU A 226 13.99 -5.70 -3.19
CA LEU A 226 12.58 -5.66 -2.82
C LEU A 226 12.06 -4.30 -2.37
N ASP A 227 12.89 -3.26 -2.24
CA ASP A 227 12.37 -1.91 -1.98
C ASP A 227 11.43 -1.45 -3.08
N ILE A 228 10.28 -0.92 -2.67
CA ILE A 228 9.28 -0.31 -3.55
C ILE A 228 9.34 1.20 -3.39
N VAL A 229 9.63 1.87 -4.48
CA VAL A 229 9.65 3.34 -4.54
C VAL A 229 8.41 3.83 -5.29
N SER A 230 7.59 4.63 -4.64
CA SER A 230 6.41 5.26 -5.24
C SER A 230 6.69 6.74 -5.51
N ILE A 231 6.51 7.19 -6.76
CA ILE A 231 6.79 8.57 -7.16
C ILE A 231 5.49 9.21 -7.66
N ARG A 232 5.03 10.24 -6.97
CA ARG A 232 3.80 10.95 -7.31
C ARG A 232 3.85 11.52 -8.72
N GLY A 233 2.95 11.04 -9.58
CA GLY A 233 2.84 11.47 -10.97
C GLY A 233 3.63 10.61 -11.97
N TYR A 234 4.51 9.74 -11.52
CA TYR A 234 5.32 8.86 -12.38
C TYR A 234 4.91 7.38 -12.29
N GLY A 235 4.72 6.85 -11.09
CA GLY A 235 4.38 5.44 -10.89
C GLY A 235 5.14 4.83 -9.73
N ARG A 236 5.35 3.52 -9.80
CA ARG A 236 6.13 2.76 -8.81
C ARG A 236 7.28 2.02 -9.50
N LEU A 237 8.38 1.84 -8.81
CA LEU A 237 9.45 0.93 -9.19
C LEU A 237 9.78 0.00 -8.02
N GLN A 238 10.24 -1.21 -8.32
CA GLN A 238 10.72 -2.17 -7.34
C GLN A 238 12.10 -2.67 -7.75
N ILE A 239 13.04 -2.69 -6.82
CA ILE A 239 14.36 -3.33 -7.05
C ILE A 239 14.16 -4.84 -6.98
N GLN A 240 14.23 -5.54 -8.12
CA GLN A 240 14.01 -6.99 -8.16
C GLN A 240 15.31 -7.77 -8.00
N LYS A 241 16.39 -7.28 -8.66
CA LYS A 241 17.66 -7.98 -8.65
C LYS A 241 18.84 -7.03 -8.92
N ILE A 242 19.96 -7.30 -8.28
CA ILE A 242 21.25 -6.69 -8.56
C ILE A 242 22.11 -7.74 -9.28
N GLU A 243 22.39 -7.51 -10.57
CA GLU A 243 23.07 -8.49 -11.43
C GLU A 243 24.61 -8.38 -11.39
N GLY A 244 25.16 -7.43 -10.62
CA GLY A 244 26.60 -7.19 -10.50
C GLY A 244 27.03 -5.89 -11.19
N HIS A 245 28.33 -5.77 -11.54
CA HIS A 245 28.91 -4.53 -12.04
C HIS A 245 29.30 -4.62 -13.52
N THR A 246 29.27 -3.49 -14.19
CA THR A 246 29.82 -3.34 -15.54
C THR A 246 31.34 -3.19 -15.49
N LYS A 247 32.03 -3.27 -16.64
CA LYS A 247 33.47 -2.98 -16.76
C LYS A 247 33.87 -1.57 -16.28
N LYS A 248 32.89 -0.65 -16.18
CA LYS A 248 33.08 0.74 -15.69
C LYS A 248 32.56 0.91 -14.26
N ASP A 249 32.49 -0.16 -13.49
CA ASP A 249 32.04 -0.20 -12.08
C ASP A 249 30.64 0.37 -11.83
N LYS A 250 29.75 0.30 -12.82
CA LYS A 250 28.35 0.65 -12.66
C LYS A 250 27.54 -0.59 -12.34
N ILE A 251 26.49 -0.44 -11.52
CA ILE A 251 25.62 -1.52 -11.05
C ILE A 251 24.56 -1.82 -12.11
N LYS A 252 24.43 -3.08 -12.50
CA LYS A 252 23.31 -3.57 -13.33
C LYS A 252 22.18 -3.96 -12.41
N VAL A 253 21.00 -3.40 -12.66
CA VAL A 253 19.80 -3.61 -11.83
C VAL A 253 18.65 -4.02 -12.71
N GLU A 254 17.95 -5.07 -12.30
CA GLU A 254 16.63 -5.44 -12.81
C GLU A 254 15.56 -4.86 -11.90
N LEU A 255 14.61 -4.17 -12.51
CA LEU A 255 13.55 -3.42 -11.84
C LEU A 255 12.19 -3.88 -12.35
N GLY A 256 11.23 -3.99 -11.48
CA GLY A 256 9.82 -3.92 -11.85
C GLY A 256 9.41 -2.45 -11.96
N LEU A 257 8.77 -2.07 -13.04
CA LEU A 257 8.24 -0.73 -13.25
C LEU A 257 6.73 -0.79 -13.46
N LEU A 258 6.00 -0.07 -12.64
CA LEU A 258 4.58 0.18 -12.78
C LEU A 258 4.39 1.67 -13.13
N GLU A 259 4.43 1.97 -14.42
CA GLU A 259 4.24 3.35 -14.88
C GLU A 259 2.79 3.79 -14.72
N LYS A 260 2.62 5.06 -14.35
CA LYS A 260 1.32 5.69 -14.49
C LYS A 260 1.05 5.84 -15.99
N ASN A 261 0.01 5.16 -16.50
CA ASN A 261 -0.40 5.29 -17.90
C ASN A 261 -0.37 6.76 -18.32
N LYS A 262 0.60 7.14 -19.13
CA LYS A 262 0.60 8.42 -19.82
C LYS A 262 -0.57 8.37 -20.81
N LYS A 263 -1.57 9.22 -20.57
CA LYS A 263 -2.55 9.56 -21.63
C LYS A 263 -1.91 10.49 -22.64
#